data_c527c142e5618e590371a8cf4dd5ba06
#
_entry.id   c527c142e5618e590371a8cf4dd5ba06
#
_cell.length_a   1.000
_cell.length_b   1.000
_cell.length_c   1.000
_cell.angle_alpha   90.00
_cell.angle_beta   90.00
_cell.angle_gamma   90.00
#
_symmetry.space_group_name_H-M   'P 1'
#
loop_
_entity.id
_entity.type
_entity.pdbx_description
1 polymer ?
#
loop_
_entity_poly.entity_id
_entity_poly.type
_entity_poly.pdbx_seq_one_letter_code
_entity_poly.pdbx_strand_id
1 'polypeptide(L)'
;MKASGVGLVFVLAAAWSQTLAGEEDTSATAHLVSQIDVRDFGAETARIGDLNADGGPDLLFVQSVFGTRAITCLTATSIFGEILWQTGSPSLDNGRIYSDLPVQIYDWDKDGKNDVLYVRQATYVDPAYDGKSPRERAPKYEGEARMIVLDGQTGKEKGGFALPAPADDCFLFADLTGCGRREDLVVKDRYWNIWGVAHAGEVLWHWEGSVGHFPACADVDDDGKDEVFVGFALIDHDGKVVFDHDAKGAHQDAAYITRAPDNTWRLLFGNGGIHCLTPKGEELWSHPLGEAQHVLAGRFRADSPLQFPVVDRTPVPHGRDDNAWGILYLYDLDGKEIWQRQQDKGAWAIAIVPVNWTGGGAPMGILVYGHLQGRPAVIYDGNGEIAATLPMAYTPSRDEKDRKADYYGLVADVWGDSRDEVILFGSRGACIYANPRLLETETHYNETLYPGM
;
A
#
# COMPACT_ATOMS: atom_id res chain seq x y z
N MET A 1 20.69 27.27 -47.72
CA MET A 1 20.12 25.96 -48.06
C MET A 1 20.01 25.17 -46.76
N LYS A 2 18.79 25.03 -46.25
CA LYS A 2 18.45 24.28 -45.06
C LYS A 2 17.89 22.95 -45.52
N ALA A 3 18.49 21.85 -45.11
CA ALA A 3 17.94 20.49 -45.33
C ALA A 3 17.13 20.09 -44.08
N SER A 4 15.85 19.86 -44.32
CA SER A 4 14.89 19.31 -43.33
C SER A 4 15.03 17.79 -43.33
N GLY A 5 15.42 17.23 -42.21
CA GLY A 5 15.38 15.78 -41.99
C GLY A 5 13.99 15.36 -41.46
N VAL A 6 13.25 14.59 -42.25
CA VAL A 6 12.02 13.94 -41.86
C VAL A 6 12.41 12.59 -41.23
N GLY A 7 12.12 12.44 -39.94
CA GLY A 7 12.28 11.17 -39.23
C GLY A 7 11.15 10.21 -39.61
N LEU A 8 11.50 9.06 -40.13
CA LEU A 8 10.60 7.99 -40.51
C LEU A 8 10.36 7.09 -39.25
N VAL A 9 9.16 7.07 -38.76
CA VAL A 9 8.74 6.13 -37.71
C VAL A 9 8.43 4.79 -38.37
N PHE A 10 9.21 3.76 -38.08
CA PHE A 10 8.92 2.40 -38.49
C PHE A 10 7.93 1.74 -37.50
N VAL A 11 6.70 1.54 -37.94
CA VAL A 11 5.76 0.64 -37.28
C VAL A 11 6.09 -0.78 -37.74
N LEU A 12 6.62 -1.60 -36.83
CA LEU A 12 6.82 -3.03 -37.05
C LEU A 12 5.49 -3.75 -36.83
N ALA A 13 4.79 -4.11 -37.90
CA ALA A 13 3.69 -5.04 -37.89
C ALA A 13 4.25 -6.46 -37.76
N ALA A 14 4.09 -7.09 -36.61
CA ALA A 14 4.41 -8.51 -36.42
C ALA A 14 3.28 -9.37 -37.01
N ALA A 15 3.63 -10.19 -38.01
CA ALA A 15 2.72 -11.17 -38.57
C ALA A 15 2.52 -12.34 -37.60
N TRP A 16 1.28 -12.61 -37.23
CA TRP A 16 0.88 -13.77 -36.43
C TRP A 16 0.75 -15.00 -37.32
N SER A 17 1.61 -15.99 -37.11
CA SER A 17 1.39 -17.34 -37.64
C SER A 17 0.67 -18.18 -36.55
N GLN A 18 -0.53 -18.64 -36.90
CA GLN A 18 -1.27 -19.62 -36.11
C GLN A 18 -0.52 -20.95 -36.10
N THR A 19 -0.13 -21.41 -34.94
CA THR A 19 0.25 -22.81 -34.68
C THR A 19 -0.76 -23.42 -33.71
N LEU A 20 -1.22 -24.59 -34.05
CA LEU A 20 -2.28 -25.38 -33.41
C LEU A 20 -1.91 -25.80 -31.97
N ALA A 21 -2.93 -25.84 -31.14
CA ALA A 21 -3.16 -26.58 -29.91
C ALA A 21 -1.95 -27.37 -29.33
N GLY A 22 -1.23 -26.77 -28.42
CA GLY A 22 -0.45 -27.40 -27.38
C GLY A 22 -1.11 -27.06 -26.05
N GLU A 23 -1.03 -27.96 -25.09
CA GLU A 23 -1.53 -27.81 -23.72
C GLU A 23 -1.30 -26.38 -23.21
N GLU A 24 -2.37 -25.71 -22.82
CA GLU A 24 -2.30 -24.38 -22.20
C GLU A 24 -1.49 -24.50 -20.91
N ASP A 25 -0.29 -24.00 -20.93
CA ASP A 25 0.46 -23.67 -19.72
C ASP A 25 -0.35 -22.61 -18.96
N THR A 26 -1.09 -23.05 -17.95
CA THR A 26 -2.04 -22.22 -17.20
C THR A 26 -1.38 -21.23 -16.24
N SER A 27 -0.05 -21.18 -16.16
CA SER A 27 0.66 -20.11 -15.47
C SER A 27 0.74 -18.87 -16.36
N ALA A 28 -0.31 -18.05 -16.34
CA ALA A 28 -0.33 -16.81 -17.09
C ALA A 28 0.75 -15.86 -16.53
N THR A 29 1.88 -15.76 -17.23
CA THR A 29 2.89 -14.74 -16.91
C THR A 29 2.26 -13.38 -17.16
N ALA A 30 2.32 -12.48 -16.15
CA ALA A 30 1.80 -11.13 -16.28
C ALA A 30 2.50 -10.38 -17.43
N HIS A 31 1.77 -9.50 -18.10
CA HIS A 31 2.32 -8.67 -19.16
C HIS A 31 2.99 -7.42 -18.59
N LEU A 32 4.29 -7.23 -18.84
CA LEU A 32 5.01 -6.01 -18.46
C LEU A 32 4.60 -4.87 -19.41
N VAL A 33 3.87 -3.89 -18.88
CA VAL A 33 3.36 -2.73 -19.63
C VAL A 33 4.38 -1.61 -19.67
N SER A 34 5.01 -1.34 -18.53
CA SER A 34 5.97 -0.25 -18.38
C SER A 34 7.08 -0.59 -17.40
N GLN A 35 8.24 -0.01 -17.65
CA GLN A 35 9.42 -0.11 -16.80
C GLN A 35 10.05 1.26 -16.66
N ILE A 36 10.17 1.75 -15.43
CA ILE A 36 10.68 3.07 -15.10
C ILE A 36 11.99 2.92 -14.34
N ASP A 37 13.05 3.57 -14.84
CA ASP A 37 14.33 3.67 -14.13
C ASP A 37 14.24 4.79 -13.08
N VAL A 38 14.31 4.41 -11.80
CA VAL A 38 14.22 5.35 -10.68
C VAL A 38 15.55 5.58 -9.96
N ARG A 39 16.67 5.08 -10.51
CA ARG A 39 17.99 5.13 -9.84
C ARG A 39 18.45 6.54 -9.49
N ASP A 40 18.09 7.52 -10.31
CA ASP A 40 18.50 8.90 -10.11
C ASP A 40 17.67 9.63 -9.05
N PHE A 41 16.42 9.21 -8.83
CA PHE A 41 15.50 9.89 -7.88
C PHE A 41 14.85 8.97 -6.85
N GLY A 42 15.12 7.66 -6.91
CA GLY A 42 14.68 6.68 -5.92
C GLY A 42 13.18 6.40 -5.88
N ALA A 43 12.84 5.28 -5.26
CA ALA A 43 11.46 4.89 -4.99
C ALA A 43 11.41 4.13 -3.66
N GLU A 44 11.56 4.83 -2.57
CA GLU A 44 11.42 4.25 -1.23
C GLU A 44 9.95 4.09 -0.86
N THR A 45 9.12 4.98 -1.36
CA THR A 45 7.67 4.86 -1.38
C THR A 45 7.14 5.43 -2.70
N ALA A 46 5.95 4.98 -3.10
CA ALA A 46 5.26 5.50 -4.27
C ALA A 46 3.79 5.76 -3.96
N ARG A 47 3.19 6.69 -4.71
CA ARG A 47 1.75 6.98 -4.68
C ARG A 47 1.23 7.09 -6.10
N ILE A 48 -0.05 6.89 -6.27
CA ILE A 48 -0.76 6.95 -7.55
C ILE A 48 -1.83 8.03 -7.47
N GLY A 49 -1.91 8.89 -8.47
CA GLY A 49 -2.94 9.91 -8.60
C GLY A 49 -2.73 10.75 -9.83
N ASP A 50 -3.75 11.44 -10.30
CA ASP A 50 -3.65 12.39 -11.41
C ASP A 50 -2.90 13.64 -10.91
N LEU A 51 -1.65 13.81 -11.35
CA LEU A 51 -0.75 14.91 -10.95
C LEU A 51 -0.51 15.93 -12.07
N ASN A 52 -1.17 15.78 -13.20
CA ASN A 52 -1.09 16.71 -14.31
C ASN A 52 -2.47 17.23 -14.73
N ALA A 53 -3.53 16.73 -14.11
CA ALA A 53 -4.95 17.04 -14.37
C ALA A 53 -5.39 16.70 -15.80
N ASP A 54 -4.85 15.61 -16.39
CA ASP A 54 -5.28 15.09 -17.69
C ASP A 54 -6.35 13.98 -17.57
N GLY A 55 -6.69 13.58 -16.33
CA GLY A 55 -7.66 12.55 -16.01
C GLY A 55 -7.09 11.13 -15.98
N GLY A 56 -5.80 10.97 -16.24
CA GLY A 56 -5.07 9.71 -16.11
C GLY A 56 -4.29 9.60 -14.80
N PRO A 57 -3.95 8.39 -14.34
CA PRO A 57 -3.11 8.23 -13.16
C PRO A 57 -1.63 8.44 -13.50
N ASP A 58 -0.95 9.17 -12.63
CA ASP A 58 0.48 9.38 -12.59
C ASP A 58 1.09 8.69 -11.37
N LEU A 59 2.42 8.60 -11.32
CA LEU A 59 3.17 8.04 -10.21
C LEU A 59 3.97 9.13 -9.49
N LEU A 60 3.90 9.14 -8.17
CA LEU A 60 4.76 9.95 -7.31
C LEU A 60 5.77 9.04 -6.64
N PHE A 61 7.05 9.21 -6.95
CA PHE A 61 8.15 8.52 -6.28
C PHE A 61 8.77 9.41 -5.21
N VAL A 62 9.08 8.80 -4.07
CA VAL A 62 9.56 9.50 -2.88
C VAL A 62 10.90 8.96 -2.45
N GLN A 63 11.82 9.86 -2.16
CA GLN A 63 13.14 9.57 -1.66
C GLN A 63 13.36 10.17 -0.28
N SER A 64 14.01 9.43 0.61
CA SER A 64 14.34 9.89 1.94
C SER A 64 15.80 9.62 2.33
N VAL A 65 16.23 10.21 3.43
CA VAL A 65 17.48 9.83 4.10
C VAL A 65 17.19 8.65 5.03
N PHE A 66 17.84 7.52 4.79
CA PHE A 66 17.56 6.28 5.50
C PHE A 66 17.58 6.42 7.04
N GLY A 67 18.57 7.05 7.63
CA GLY A 67 18.71 7.14 9.09
C GLY A 67 17.74 8.11 9.77
N THR A 68 17.32 9.15 9.08
CA THR A 68 16.41 10.19 9.60
C THR A 68 15.02 10.10 9.04
N ARG A 69 14.84 9.38 7.92
CA ARG A 69 13.60 9.27 7.15
C ARG A 69 13.06 10.61 6.65
N ALA A 70 13.89 11.65 6.67
CA ALA A 70 13.54 12.95 6.13
C ALA A 70 13.38 12.85 4.61
N ILE A 71 12.22 13.22 4.09
CA ILE A 71 11.93 13.26 2.66
C ILE A 71 12.82 14.32 2.01
N THR A 72 13.57 13.93 0.99
CA THR A 72 14.56 14.77 0.31
C THR A 72 14.19 15.08 -1.14
N CYS A 73 13.42 14.21 -1.76
CA CYS A 73 12.99 14.38 -3.14
C CYS A 73 11.64 13.72 -3.40
N LEU A 74 10.81 14.42 -4.15
CA LEU A 74 9.54 13.97 -4.67
C LEU A 74 9.59 14.12 -6.19
N THR A 75 9.32 13.05 -6.93
CA THR A 75 9.35 13.07 -8.40
C THR A 75 8.05 12.50 -8.93
N ALA A 76 7.26 13.34 -9.59
CA ALA A 76 6.06 12.93 -10.30
C ALA A 76 6.42 12.50 -11.73
N THR A 77 5.90 11.36 -12.16
CA THR A 77 6.10 10.85 -13.52
C THR A 77 4.79 10.33 -14.08
N SER A 78 4.67 10.34 -15.41
CA SER A 78 3.66 9.53 -16.06
C SER A 78 3.90 8.04 -15.79
N ILE A 79 2.92 7.19 -16.07
CA ILE A 79 3.06 5.71 -15.98
C ILE A 79 4.13 5.15 -16.95
N PHE A 80 4.64 5.94 -17.86
CA PHE A 80 5.74 5.59 -18.77
C PHE A 80 7.09 6.18 -18.36
N GLY A 81 7.16 6.88 -17.19
CA GLY A 81 8.39 7.42 -16.64
C GLY A 81 8.80 8.80 -17.18
N GLU A 82 7.94 9.49 -17.91
CA GLU A 82 8.17 10.90 -18.24
C GLU A 82 8.04 11.75 -16.97
N ILE A 83 9.09 12.49 -16.64
CA ILE A 83 9.09 13.35 -15.43
C ILE A 83 8.18 14.56 -15.68
N LEU A 84 7.14 14.68 -14.88
CA LEU A 84 6.22 15.82 -14.90
C LEU A 84 6.81 16.99 -14.11
N TRP A 85 7.27 16.71 -12.91
CA TRP A 85 7.97 17.67 -12.06
C TRP A 85 8.81 16.95 -10.99
N GLN A 86 9.73 17.70 -10.38
CA GLN A 86 10.55 17.23 -9.28
C GLN A 86 10.73 18.33 -8.24
N THR A 87 10.54 18.00 -6.96
CA THR A 87 10.71 18.91 -5.82
C THR A 87 11.74 18.31 -4.86
N GLY A 88 12.68 19.13 -4.42
CA GLY A 88 13.83 18.70 -3.64
C GLY A 88 15.01 18.30 -4.51
N SER A 89 15.94 17.55 -3.95
CA SER A 89 17.17 17.13 -4.63
C SER A 89 17.37 15.64 -4.48
N PRO A 90 17.44 14.89 -5.58
CA PRO A 90 17.74 13.48 -5.52
C PRO A 90 19.14 13.23 -4.96
N SER A 91 19.30 12.11 -4.29
CA SER A 91 20.56 11.66 -3.71
C SER A 91 20.83 10.20 -4.09
N LEU A 92 22.09 9.85 -4.31
CA LEU A 92 22.50 8.47 -4.56
C LEU A 92 22.51 7.62 -3.28
N ASP A 93 22.41 8.23 -2.09
CA ASP A 93 22.39 7.55 -0.79
C ASP A 93 21.03 7.00 -0.40
N ASN A 94 20.05 7.12 -1.28
CA ASN A 94 18.73 6.57 -1.07
C ASN A 94 18.71 5.05 -1.23
N GLY A 95 17.61 4.49 -0.94
CA GLY A 95 17.30 3.20 -1.49
C GLY A 95 17.25 2.09 -0.49
N ARG A 96 16.83 2.39 0.71
CA ARG A 96 16.36 1.36 1.63
C ARG A 96 14.89 1.58 1.93
N ILE A 97 14.09 0.68 1.41
CA ILE A 97 12.71 0.57 1.80
C ILE A 97 12.70 -0.03 3.21
N TYR A 98 12.21 0.72 4.16
CA TYR A 98 12.21 0.32 5.56
C TYR A 98 10.80 0.35 6.18
N SER A 99 10.04 1.38 5.90
CA SER A 99 8.63 1.53 6.25
C SER A 99 8.04 2.63 5.38
N ASP A 100 6.74 2.80 5.45
CA ASP A 100 6.09 3.82 4.63
C ASP A 100 6.55 5.24 5.03
N LEU A 101 6.55 6.14 4.06
CA LEU A 101 6.91 7.54 4.25
C LEU A 101 5.65 8.40 4.32
N PRO A 102 5.66 9.47 5.13
CA PRO A 102 4.50 10.32 5.33
C PRO A 102 4.25 11.24 4.12
N VAL A 103 3.69 10.67 3.07
CA VAL A 103 3.29 11.36 1.86
C VAL A 103 1.99 10.78 1.33
N GLN A 104 1.07 11.64 0.87
CA GLN A 104 -0.20 11.25 0.26
C GLN A 104 -0.54 12.20 -0.89
N ILE A 105 -1.37 11.73 -1.82
CA ILE A 105 -2.01 12.52 -2.87
C ILE A 105 -3.46 12.69 -2.48
N TYR A 106 -3.95 13.94 -2.44
CA TYR A 106 -5.32 14.25 -2.04
C TYR A 106 -5.71 15.65 -2.49
N ASP A 107 -6.96 15.87 -2.90
CA ASP A 107 -7.51 17.20 -3.15
C ASP A 107 -7.76 17.93 -1.81
N TRP A 108 -6.70 18.56 -1.30
CA TRP A 108 -6.68 19.12 0.06
C TRP A 108 -7.47 20.40 0.17
N ASP A 109 -7.35 21.30 -0.79
CA ASP A 109 -8.03 22.60 -0.79
C ASP A 109 -9.41 22.60 -1.49
N LYS A 110 -9.85 21.43 -1.96
CA LYS A 110 -11.17 21.19 -2.58
C LYS A 110 -11.37 21.95 -3.90
N ASP A 111 -10.30 22.14 -4.64
CA ASP A 111 -10.36 22.82 -5.95
C ASP A 111 -10.64 21.83 -7.11
N GLY A 112 -10.78 20.54 -6.81
CA GLY A 112 -11.02 19.47 -7.77
C GLY A 112 -9.76 18.92 -8.42
N LYS A 113 -8.58 19.30 -7.93
CA LYS A 113 -7.28 18.79 -8.36
C LYS A 113 -6.55 18.17 -7.19
N ASN A 114 -5.71 17.21 -7.49
CA ASN A 114 -4.89 16.60 -6.45
C ASN A 114 -3.75 17.52 -6.03
N ASP A 115 -3.52 17.56 -4.73
CA ASP A 115 -2.33 18.08 -4.09
C ASP A 115 -1.42 16.93 -3.64
N VAL A 116 -0.17 17.24 -3.32
CA VAL A 116 0.73 16.31 -2.64
C VAL A 116 1.01 16.83 -1.24
N LEU A 117 0.62 16.03 -0.25
CA LEU A 117 0.89 16.31 1.16
C LEU A 117 2.06 15.46 1.62
N TYR A 118 3.07 16.08 2.24
CA TYR A 118 4.15 15.33 2.86
C TYR A 118 4.63 15.97 4.15
N VAL A 119 5.21 15.18 5.05
CA VAL A 119 5.75 15.71 6.31
C VAL A 119 7.22 16.05 6.13
N ARG A 120 7.53 17.33 6.33
CA ARG A 120 8.89 17.84 6.47
C ARG A 120 9.24 17.90 7.95
N GLN A 121 10.33 17.25 8.32
CA GLN A 121 10.81 17.22 9.69
C GLN A 121 12.25 17.74 9.76
N ALA A 122 12.58 18.47 10.81
CA ALA A 122 13.91 19.02 11.00
C ALA A 122 14.92 17.92 11.36
N THR A 123 14.54 17.06 12.29
CA THR A 123 15.35 15.92 12.72
C THR A 123 14.44 14.79 13.20
N TYR A 124 14.72 13.58 12.76
CA TYR A 124 14.08 12.37 13.26
C TYR A 124 15.16 11.33 13.55
N VAL A 125 15.11 10.76 14.74
CA VAL A 125 15.99 9.64 15.12
C VAL A 125 15.14 8.40 15.22
N ASP A 126 15.31 7.48 14.30
CA ASP A 126 14.63 6.19 14.35
C ASP A 126 15.14 5.41 15.56
N PRO A 127 14.28 5.10 16.54
CA PRO A 127 14.68 4.32 17.71
C PRO A 127 15.23 2.94 17.38
N ALA A 128 14.91 2.38 16.21
CA ALA A 128 15.41 1.08 15.78
C ALA A 128 16.94 1.02 15.62
N TYR A 129 17.63 2.16 15.55
CA TYR A 129 19.07 2.20 15.29
C TYR A 129 19.98 2.20 16.52
N ASP A 130 19.48 2.41 17.71
CA ASP A 130 20.34 2.49 18.90
C ASP A 130 20.55 1.14 19.63
N GLY A 131 20.09 0.05 19.04
CA GLY A 131 20.30 -1.31 19.54
C GLY A 131 19.40 -1.72 20.70
N LYS A 132 18.48 -0.86 21.15
CA LYS A 132 17.54 -1.17 22.22
C LYS A 132 16.17 -1.57 21.67
N SER A 133 15.36 -2.26 22.44
CA SER A 133 14.00 -2.57 22.01
C SER A 133 13.15 -1.28 21.92
N PRO A 134 12.19 -1.22 21.01
CA PRO A 134 11.31 -0.04 20.87
C PRO A 134 10.61 0.39 22.14
N ARG A 135 10.43 -0.50 23.11
CA ARG A 135 9.77 -0.24 24.38
C ARG A 135 10.64 0.37 25.45
N GLU A 136 11.96 0.19 25.34
CA GLU A 136 12.94 0.79 26.22
C GLU A 136 13.29 2.21 25.79
N ARG A 137 12.64 2.68 24.72
CA ARG A 137 12.94 3.95 24.08
C ARG A 137 11.69 4.78 23.95
N ALA A 138 11.71 5.97 24.51
CA ALA A 138 10.79 6.99 24.04
C ALA A 138 11.13 7.29 22.58
N PRO A 139 10.15 7.39 21.66
CA PRO A 139 10.42 7.91 20.33
C PRO A 139 11.02 9.29 20.48
N LYS A 140 12.19 9.47 19.88
CA LYS A 140 12.90 10.75 19.93
C LYS A 140 12.95 11.29 18.52
N TYR A 141 12.20 12.32 18.29
CA TYR A 141 12.46 13.24 17.21
C TYR A 141 12.76 14.61 17.82
N GLU A 142 13.74 15.28 17.26
CA GLU A 142 14.09 16.63 17.64
C GLU A 142 13.70 17.58 16.51
N GLY A 143 13.21 18.74 16.86
CA GLY A 143 12.80 19.75 15.91
C GLY A 143 11.30 19.70 15.55
N GLU A 144 10.94 20.46 14.54
CA GLU A 144 9.55 20.65 14.12
C GLU A 144 9.17 19.66 13.03
N ALA A 145 8.03 19.00 13.19
CA ALA A 145 7.34 18.31 12.12
C ALA A 145 6.29 19.25 11.51
N ARG A 146 6.24 19.29 10.19
CA ARG A 146 5.35 20.19 9.49
C ARG A 146 4.74 19.50 8.27
N MET A 147 3.43 19.51 8.16
CA MET A 147 2.75 19.17 6.90
C MET A 147 3.07 20.24 5.87
N ILE A 148 3.49 19.83 4.69
CA ILE A 148 3.67 20.66 3.51
C ILE A 148 2.66 20.22 2.47
N VAL A 149 1.99 21.18 1.86
CA VAL A 149 1.06 20.98 0.76
C VAL A 149 1.69 21.53 -0.51
N LEU A 150 1.87 20.68 -1.50
CA LEU A 150 2.33 21.03 -2.83
C LEU A 150 1.16 21.01 -3.80
N ASP A 151 1.14 21.93 -4.72
CA ASP A 151 0.31 21.87 -5.91
C ASP A 151 0.69 20.63 -6.74
N GLY A 152 -0.25 19.73 -6.96
CA GLY A 152 0.01 18.44 -7.61
C GLY A 152 0.48 18.57 -9.05
N GLN A 153 0.06 19.61 -9.77
CA GLN A 153 0.43 19.82 -11.16
C GLN A 153 1.86 20.37 -11.34
N THR A 154 2.40 21.06 -10.34
CA THR A 154 3.67 21.77 -10.46
C THR A 154 4.73 21.38 -9.43
N GLY A 155 4.36 20.65 -8.39
CA GLY A 155 5.23 20.34 -7.27
C GLY A 155 5.64 21.54 -6.41
N LYS A 156 5.00 22.70 -6.57
CA LYS A 156 5.30 23.92 -5.81
C LYS A 156 4.55 23.96 -4.50
N GLU A 157 5.23 24.42 -3.44
CA GLU A 157 4.61 24.58 -2.11
C GLU A 157 3.48 25.62 -2.17
N LYS A 158 2.27 25.20 -1.78
CA LYS A 158 1.07 26.04 -1.62
C LYS A 158 0.90 26.51 -0.18
N GLY A 159 1.37 25.72 0.79
CA GLY A 159 1.21 26.02 2.21
C GLY A 159 1.64 24.87 3.10
N GLY A 160 1.15 24.91 4.34
CA GLY A 160 1.40 23.86 5.32
C GLY A 160 1.16 24.35 6.75
N PHE A 161 1.17 23.42 7.68
CA PHE A 161 0.92 23.66 9.10
C PHE A 161 1.78 22.78 9.99
N ALA A 162 1.92 23.14 11.26
CA ALA A 162 2.67 22.33 12.22
C ALA A 162 1.95 21.02 12.53
N LEU A 163 2.72 19.96 12.75
CA LEU A 163 2.23 18.67 13.22
C LEU A 163 2.80 18.33 14.59
N PRO A 164 2.05 17.57 15.40
CA PRO A 164 2.53 17.14 16.73
C PRO A 164 3.65 16.09 16.65
N ALA A 165 3.77 15.38 15.53
CA ALA A 165 4.71 14.28 15.32
C ALA A 165 5.11 14.13 13.85
N PRO A 166 6.21 13.45 13.53
CA PRO A 166 6.68 13.28 12.15
C PRO A 166 5.85 12.30 11.30
N ALA A 167 4.75 11.77 11.80
CA ALA A 167 3.87 10.81 11.12
C ALA A 167 4.63 9.56 10.62
N ASP A 168 5.29 8.88 11.55
CA ASP A 168 6.00 7.63 11.23
C ASP A 168 5.01 6.53 10.80
N ASP A 169 5.39 5.74 9.81
CA ASP A 169 4.55 4.82 9.05
C ASP A 169 3.36 5.49 8.33
N CYS A 170 3.54 6.75 7.91
CA CYS A 170 2.57 7.60 7.24
C CYS A 170 1.49 8.18 8.16
N PHE A 171 0.56 8.92 7.60
CA PHE A 171 -0.65 9.45 8.23
C PHE A 171 -1.88 8.98 7.47
N LEU A 172 -3.02 8.96 8.13
CA LEU A 172 -4.30 8.63 7.50
C LEU A 172 -5.20 9.86 7.46
N PHE A 173 -6.09 9.88 6.46
CA PHE A 173 -7.24 10.77 6.44
C PHE A 173 -8.42 10.11 7.16
N ALA A 174 -9.11 10.87 7.99
CA ALA A 174 -10.30 10.47 8.73
C ALA A 174 -11.32 11.61 8.75
N ASP A 175 -12.57 11.30 9.01
CA ASP A 175 -13.61 12.28 9.29
C ASP A 175 -13.87 12.34 10.81
N LEU A 176 -12.95 12.94 11.57
CA LEU A 176 -13.05 13.05 13.03
C LEU A 176 -14.02 14.15 13.45
N THR A 177 -14.25 15.13 12.60
CA THR A 177 -15.13 16.29 12.90
C THR A 177 -16.55 16.14 12.39
N GLY A 178 -16.84 15.11 11.58
CA GLY A 178 -18.19 14.83 11.07
C GLY A 178 -18.59 15.78 9.93
N CYS A 179 -17.64 16.19 9.10
CA CYS A 179 -17.93 17.05 7.96
C CYS A 179 -18.42 16.28 6.71
N GLY A 180 -18.46 14.95 6.77
CA GLY A 180 -18.86 14.06 5.68
C GLY A 180 -17.76 13.80 4.64
N ARG A 181 -16.51 14.17 4.96
CA ARG A 181 -15.33 13.97 4.14
C ARG A 181 -14.13 13.64 5.04
N ARG A 182 -13.34 12.65 4.66
CA ARG A 182 -12.08 12.33 5.36
C ARG A 182 -11.02 13.38 5.05
N GLU A 183 -11.00 14.46 5.82
CA GLU A 183 -10.04 15.56 5.65
C GLU A 183 -9.28 15.91 6.93
N ASP A 184 -9.68 15.34 8.07
CA ASP A 184 -8.88 15.35 9.28
C ASP A 184 -7.77 14.31 9.19
N LEU A 185 -6.78 14.40 10.05
CA LEU A 185 -5.61 13.54 10.02
C LEU A 185 -5.49 12.72 11.30
N VAL A 186 -5.12 11.47 11.12
CA VAL A 186 -4.59 10.61 12.19
C VAL A 186 -3.08 10.56 12.02
N VAL A 187 -2.35 11.12 12.99
CA VAL A 187 -0.90 11.24 12.99
C VAL A 187 -0.34 10.49 14.17
N LYS A 188 0.73 9.71 13.98
CA LYS A 188 1.38 8.98 15.08
C LYS A 188 2.88 9.15 15.08
N ASP A 189 3.50 8.93 16.23
CA ASP A 189 4.89 8.52 16.30
C ASP A 189 4.98 7.01 16.02
N ARG A 190 6.16 6.41 16.16
CA ARG A 190 6.31 5.02 15.74
C ARG A 190 5.50 4.03 16.58
N TYR A 191 5.49 4.16 17.91
CA TYR A 191 4.97 3.09 18.77
C TYR A 191 4.12 3.54 19.97
N TRP A 192 4.08 4.85 20.30
CA TRP A 192 3.61 5.27 21.61
C TRP A 192 2.50 6.30 21.61
N ASN A 193 2.47 7.16 20.61
CA ASN A 193 1.56 8.29 20.61
C ASN A 193 0.80 8.38 19.28
N ILE A 194 -0.46 8.76 19.39
CA ILE A 194 -1.32 9.05 18.25
C ILE A 194 -2.16 10.28 18.54
N TRP A 195 -2.40 11.07 17.51
CA TRP A 195 -3.16 12.30 17.56
C TRP A 195 -4.22 12.33 16.47
N GLY A 196 -5.42 12.82 16.84
CA GLY A 196 -6.37 13.36 15.87
C GLY A 196 -6.05 14.84 15.62
N VAL A 197 -5.97 15.21 14.37
CA VAL A 197 -5.63 16.58 13.94
C VAL A 197 -6.64 17.03 12.91
N ALA A 198 -7.29 18.17 13.16
CA ALA A 198 -8.25 18.75 12.24
C ALA A 198 -7.56 19.22 10.94
N HIS A 199 -8.33 19.37 9.88
CA HIS A 199 -7.87 19.83 8.56
C HIS A 199 -6.99 21.09 8.62
N ALA A 200 -7.26 22.02 9.52
CA ALA A 200 -6.48 23.25 9.70
C ALA A 200 -5.18 23.06 10.54
N GLY A 201 -4.90 21.85 11.01
CA GLY A 201 -3.71 21.54 11.82
C GLY A 201 -3.92 21.69 13.33
N GLU A 202 -5.15 21.90 13.80
CA GLU A 202 -5.47 21.91 15.22
C GLU A 202 -5.47 20.47 15.76
N VAL A 203 -4.76 20.24 16.90
CA VAL A 203 -4.80 18.96 17.60
C VAL A 203 -6.13 18.82 18.32
N LEU A 204 -6.95 17.88 17.91
CA LEU A 204 -8.27 17.59 18.50
C LEU A 204 -8.10 16.78 19.80
N TRP A 205 -7.25 15.76 19.76
CA TRP A 205 -6.98 14.87 20.89
C TRP A 205 -5.60 14.21 20.74
N HIS A 206 -5.14 13.63 21.84
CA HIS A 206 -3.91 12.84 21.93
C HIS A 206 -4.15 11.62 22.81
N TRP A 207 -3.67 10.47 22.38
CA TRP A 207 -3.66 9.24 23.17
C TRP A 207 -2.25 8.65 23.22
N GLU A 208 -1.88 8.12 24.39
CA GLU A 208 -0.61 7.45 24.64
C GLU A 208 -0.89 5.97 24.97
N GLY A 209 -0.28 5.07 24.21
CA GLY A 209 -0.44 3.64 24.34
C GLY A 209 0.44 2.88 23.34
N SER A 210 0.14 1.59 23.12
CA SER A 210 0.81 0.81 22.09
C SER A 210 0.13 1.03 20.75
N VAL A 211 0.66 1.93 19.92
CA VAL A 211 0.02 2.31 18.65
C VAL A 211 0.39 1.40 17.47
N GLY A 212 1.40 0.53 17.60
CA GLY A 212 1.79 -0.36 16.51
C GLY A 212 2.20 0.36 15.23
N HIS A 213 2.00 -0.32 14.07
CA HIS A 213 2.42 0.21 12.77
C HIS A 213 1.29 0.96 12.04
N PHE A 214 0.19 0.31 11.72
CA PHE A 214 -0.83 0.84 10.81
C PHE A 214 -2.17 0.97 11.51
N PRO A 215 -2.66 2.20 11.76
CA PRO A 215 -4.03 2.41 12.20
C PRO A 215 -5.02 2.21 11.04
N ALA A 216 -6.28 1.96 11.39
CA ALA A 216 -7.42 1.95 10.47
C ALA A 216 -8.53 2.86 11.02
N CYS A 217 -9.29 3.48 10.13
CA CYS A 217 -10.36 4.41 10.52
C CYS A 217 -11.67 4.03 9.82
N ALA A 218 -12.77 4.06 10.56
CA ALA A 218 -14.13 3.92 10.04
C ALA A 218 -15.14 4.41 11.06
N ASP A 219 -16.28 4.91 10.61
CA ASP A 219 -17.47 5.19 11.42
C ASP A 219 -18.14 3.85 11.79
N VAL A 220 -17.74 3.27 12.94
CA VAL A 220 -18.18 1.93 13.35
C VAL A 220 -19.41 1.93 14.24
N ASP A 221 -19.85 3.10 14.72
CA ASP A 221 -21.06 3.27 15.52
C ASP A 221 -22.17 4.07 14.81
N ASP A 222 -21.93 4.44 13.55
CA ASP A 222 -22.85 5.15 12.65
C ASP A 222 -23.21 6.57 13.18
N ASP A 223 -22.31 7.27 13.89
CA ASP A 223 -22.51 8.64 14.36
C ASP A 223 -22.10 9.72 13.33
N GLY A 224 -21.52 9.30 12.21
CA GLY A 224 -21.06 10.14 11.12
C GLY A 224 -19.62 10.63 11.27
N LYS A 225 -18.85 10.04 12.18
CA LYS A 225 -17.44 10.34 12.39
C LYS A 225 -16.64 9.04 12.50
N ASP A 226 -15.38 9.11 12.10
CA ASP A 226 -14.53 7.91 12.11
C ASP A 226 -13.93 7.64 13.50
N GLU A 227 -14.05 6.40 14.00
CA GLU A 227 -13.21 5.84 15.04
C GLU A 227 -11.85 5.44 14.50
N VAL A 228 -10.86 5.41 15.37
CA VAL A 228 -9.48 5.04 15.08
C VAL A 228 -9.13 3.74 15.76
N PHE A 229 -8.94 2.68 14.99
CA PHE A 229 -8.46 1.39 15.47
C PHE A 229 -6.94 1.34 15.32
N VAL A 230 -6.22 1.31 16.44
CA VAL A 230 -4.77 1.40 16.48
C VAL A 230 -4.18 0.54 17.58
N GLY A 231 -3.07 -0.13 17.28
CA GLY A 231 -2.48 -1.03 18.26
C GLY A 231 -3.48 -2.13 18.65
N PHE A 232 -3.94 -2.07 19.87
CA PHE A 232 -4.93 -3.01 20.44
C PHE A 232 -6.17 -2.27 20.98
N ALA A 233 -6.33 -1.03 20.58
CA ALA A 233 -7.36 -0.13 21.07
C ALA A 233 -8.26 0.40 19.96
N LEU A 234 -9.51 0.65 20.26
CA LEU A 234 -10.41 1.48 19.48
C LEU A 234 -10.60 2.80 20.22
N ILE A 235 -10.34 3.89 19.52
CA ILE A 235 -10.44 5.26 20.02
C ILE A 235 -11.54 5.95 19.26
N ASP A 236 -12.48 6.55 19.98
CA ASP A 236 -13.57 7.34 19.45
C ASP A 236 -13.04 8.65 18.81
N HIS A 237 -13.80 9.23 17.89
CA HIS A 237 -13.48 10.47 17.19
C HIS A 237 -13.03 11.62 18.10
N ASP A 238 -13.48 11.63 19.38
CA ASP A 238 -13.15 12.64 20.39
C ASP A 238 -11.94 12.26 21.28
N GLY A 239 -11.26 11.15 20.97
CA GLY A 239 -10.10 10.67 21.72
C GLY A 239 -10.41 9.78 22.91
N LYS A 240 -11.67 9.44 23.17
CA LYS A 240 -12.04 8.49 24.22
C LYS A 240 -11.76 7.06 23.78
N VAL A 241 -11.17 6.29 24.68
CA VAL A 241 -10.92 4.87 24.45
C VAL A 241 -12.21 4.10 24.62
N VAL A 242 -12.66 3.43 23.55
CA VAL A 242 -13.81 2.54 23.57
C VAL A 242 -13.42 1.21 24.22
N PHE A 243 -12.29 0.65 23.80
CA PHE A 243 -11.64 -0.49 24.46
C PHE A 243 -10.13 -0.44 24.22
N ASP A 244 -9.37 -1.09 25.10
CA ASP A 244 -7.93 -1.32 24.96
C ASP A 244 -7.62 -2.72 25.54
N HIS A 245 -7.13 -3.61 24.70
CA HIS A 245 -6.72 -4.95 25.11
C HIS A 245 -5.34 -5.02 25.74
N ASP A 246 -4.59 -3.89 25.82
CA ASP A 246 -3.27 -3.75 26.44
C ASP A 246 -2.41 -5.03 26.30
N ALA A 247 -2.12 -5.43 25.10
CA ALA A 247 -1.26 -6.59 24.84
C ALA A 247 0.17 -6.27 25.27
N LYS A 248 0.39 -6.34 26.60
CA LYS A 248 1.68 -6.02 27.25
C LYS A 248 2.81 -6.71 26.55
N GLY A 249 3.63 -5.94 25.97
CA GLY A 249 4.83 -6.44 25.39
C GLY A 249 4.83 -6.61 23.88
N ALA A 250 3.71 -6.50 23.16
CA ALA A 250 3.60 -6.59 21.71
C ALA A 250 3.41 -5.20 21.07
N HIS A 251 3.85 -5.02 19.85
CA HIS A 251 3.35 -3.98 18.96
C HIS A 251 2.46 -4.65 17.91
N GLN A 252 1.46 -3.95 17.47
CA GLN A 252 0.56 -4.44 16.44
C GLN A 252 1.24 -4.23 15.07
N ASP A 253 1.19 -5.27 14.23
CA ASP A 253 1.76 -5.25 12.87
C ASP A 253 0.69 -5.00 11.79
N ALA A 254 -0.55 -5.41 12.04
CA ALA A 254 -1.65 -5.23 11.10
C ALA A 254 -2.93 -4.79 11.80
N ALA A 255 -3.64 -3.83 11.23
CA ALA A 255 -5.00 -3.46 11.62
C ALA A 255 -5.89 -3.37 10.38
N TYR A 256 -7.11 -3.82 10.51
CA TYR A 256 -8.09 -3.72 9.43
C TYR A 256 -9.50 -3.57 10.02
N ILE A 257 -10.31 -2.74 9.39
CA ILE A 257 -11.74 -2.58 9.71
C ILE A 257 -12.54 -2.92 8.48
N THR A 258 -13.55 -3.74 8.61
CA THR A 258 -14.46 -4.08 7.51
C THR A 258 -15.87 -4.29 7.99
N ARG A 259 -16.84 -4.12 7.10
CA ARG A 259 -18.24 -4.44 7.33
C ARG A 259 -18.56 -5.81 6.75
N ALA A 260 -19.11 -6.68 7.56
CA ALA A 260 -19.56 -8.01 7.13
C ALA A 260 -20.87 -7.90 6.32
N PRO A 261 -21.25 -8.96 5.56
CA PRO A 261 -22.46 -8.97 4.75
C PRO A 261 -23.77 -8.78 5.54
N ASP A 262 -23.75 -9.11 6.82
CA ASP A 262 -24.86 -8.87 7.77
C ASP A 262 -24.89 -7.44 8.31
N ASN A 263 -24.05 -6.56 7.77
CA ASN A 263 -23.89 -5.16 8.14
C ASN A 263 -23.26 -4.94 9.52
N THR A 264 -22.66 -5.96 10.14
CA THR A 264 -21.90 -5.82 11.39
C THR A 264 -20.42 -5.56 11.09
N TRP A 265 -19.76 -4.85 12.01
CA TRP A 265 -18.35 -4.54 11.86
C TRP A 265 -17.45 -5.67 12.37
N ARG A 266 -16.27 -5.78 11.73
CA ARG A 266 -15.16 -6.65 12.12
C ARG A 266 -13.89 -5.81 12.21
N LEU A 267 -13.23 -5.88 13.35
CA LEU A 267 -11.94 -5.26 13.61
C LEU A 267 -10.90 -6.36 13.72
N LEU A 268 -9.91 -6.32 12.88
CA LEU A 268 -8.85 -7.34 12.86
C LEU A 268 -7.52 -6.72 13.24
N PHE A 269 -6.76 -7.35 14.11
CA PHE A 269 -5.38 -6.99 14.38
C PHE A 269 -4.47 -8.20 14.36
N GLY A 270 -3.22 -7.98 13.94
CA GLY A 270 -2.16 -9.01 13.86
C GLY A 270 -0.94 -8.65 14.68
N ASN A 271 -0.42 -9.65 15.34
CA ASN A 271 0.89 -9.76 15.98
C ASN A 271 1.06 -11.23 16.33
N GLY A 272 1.66 -11.71 17.37
CA GLY A 272 1.76 -13.15 17.72
C GLY A 272 0.49 -14.00 17.56
N GLY A 273 -0.45 -13.56 16.75
CA GLY A 273 -1.72 -14.15 16.35
C GLY A 273 -2.48 -13.21 15.45
N ILE A 274 -3.59 -13.69 14.89
CA ILE A 274 -4.63 -12.89 14.25
C ILE A 274 -5.88 -12.94 15.12
N HIS A 275 -6.48 -11.80 15.35
CA HIS A 275 -7.68 -11.63 16.19
C HIS A 275 -8.76 -10.88 15.42
N CYS A 276 -10.00 -11.30 15.53
CA CYS A 276 -11.16 -10.62 14.99
C CYS A 276 -12.11 -10.22 16.13
N LEU A 277 -12.43 -8.95 16.21
CA LEU A 277 -13.21 -8.35 17.29
C LEU A 277 -14.48 -7.69 16.77
N THR A 278 -15.43 -7.48 17.68
CA THR A 278 -16.52 -6.52 17.51
C THR A 278 -16.04 -5.08 17.83
N PRO A 279 -16.81 -4.02 17.46
CA PRO A 279 -16.51 -2.65 17.89
C PRO A 279 -16.54 -2.43 19.42
N LYS A 280 -17.05 -3.38 20.17
CA LYS A 280 -17.02 -3.36 21.65
C LYS A 280 -15.81 -4.07 22.25
N GLY A 281 -14.90 -4.58 21.39
CA GLY A 281 -13.71 -5.31 21.82
C GLY A 281 -13.96 -6.78 22.19
N GLU A 282 -15.14 -7.33 21.91
CA GLU A 282 -15.41 -8.75 22.14
C GLU A 282 -14.75 -9.59 21.04
N GLU A 283 -13.93 -10.59 21.42
CA GLU A 283 -13.28 -11.48 20.48
C GLU A 283 -14.29 -12.46 19.87
N LEU A 284 -14.37 -12.46 18.55
CA LEU A 284 -15.20 -13.38 17.78
C LEU A 284 -14.45 -14.67 17.47
N TRP A 285 -13.20 -14.54 17.07
CA TRP A 285 -12.28 -15.65 16.84
C TRP A 285 -10.83 -15.16 16.84
N SER A 286 -9.89 -16.09 17.06
CA SER A 286 -8.47 -15.81 16.97
C SER A 286 -7.69 -17.07 16.59
N HIS A 287 -6.50 -16.88 16.02
CA HIS A 287 -5.55 -17.95 15.74
C HIS A 287 -4.14 -17.55 16.18
N PRO A 288 -3.42 -18.44 16.91
CA PRO A 288 -2.03 -18.20 17.25
C PRO A 288 -1.16 -18.32 15.98
N LEU A 289 -0.40 -17.30 15.66
CA LEU A 289 0.55 -17.25 14.55
C LEU A 289 1.89 -16.77 15.09
N GLY A 290 2.96 -16.91 14.30
CA GLY A 290 4.28 -16.42 14.70
C GLY A 290 4.36 -14.90 14.67
N GLU A 291 3.93 -14.31 13.56
CA GLU A 291 3.88 -12.85 13.35
C GLU A 291 2.89 -12.55 12.22
N ALA A 292 1.62 -12.35 12.57
CA ALA A 292 0.59 -11.94 11.62
C ALA A 292 0.87 -10.50 11.15
N GLN A 293 1.67 -10.40 10.07
CA GLN A 293 2.23 -9.14 9.58
C GLN A 293 1.23 -8.27 8.85
N HIS A 294 0.29 -8.90 8.14
CA HIS A 294 -0.70 -8.18 7.35
C HIS A 294 -1.99 -8.98 7.25
N VAL A 295 -3.11 -8.29 7.28
CA VAL A 295 -4.45 -8.84 7.09
C VAL A 295 -5.23 -7.98 6.11
N LEU A 296 -6.08 -8.62 5.33
CA LEU A 296 -7.04 -7.96 4.45
C LEU A 296 -8.44 -8.52 4.68
N ALA A 297 -9.43 -7.86 4.10
CA ALA A 297 -10.77 -8.38 3.97
C ALA A 297 -11.29 -8.11 2.55
N GLY A 298 -12.03 -9.08 1.99
CA GLY A 298 -12.58 -8.94 0.65
C GLY A 298 -13.25 -10.20 0.15
N ARG A 299 -13.78 -10.12 -1.06
CA ARG A 299 -14.35 -11.27 -1.76
C ARG A 299 -13.27 -11.91 -2.63
N PHE A 300 -12.61 -12.92 -2.07
CA PHE A 300 -11.56 -13.69 -2.78
C PHE A 300 -12.10 -15.00 -3.39
N ARG A 301 -13.29 -15.42 -2.99
CA ARG A 301 -13.97 -16.63 -3.50
C ARG A 301 -15.36 -16.30 -3.98
N ALA A 302 -15.81 -17.04 -5.01
CA ALA A 302 -17.15 -16.85 -5.57
C ALA A 302 -18.26 -17.38 -4.64
N ASP A 303 -17.95 -18.35 -3.80
CA ASP A 303 -18.89 -19.06 -2.91
C ASP A 303 -19.12 -18.36 -1.57
N SER A 304 -18.42 -17.28 -1.27
CA SER A 304 -18.59 -16.50 -0.04
C SER A 304 -18.30 -15.02 -0.28
N PRO A 305 -19.05 -14.11 0.35
CA PRO A 305 -18.91 -12.67 0.11
C PRO A 305 -17.72 -12.03 0.84
N LEU A 306 -17.16 -12.68 1.88
CA LEU A 306 -16.08 -12.11 2.67
C LEU A 306 -15.12 -13.20 3.17
N GLN A 307 -13.83 -12.99 2.95
CA GLN A 307 -12.74 -13.78 3.49
C GLN A 307 -11.63 -12.86 3.98
N PHE A 308 -10.73 -13.41 4.80
CA PHE A 308 -9.59 -12.73 5.39
C PHE A 308 -8.28 -13.41 5.02
N PRO A 309 -7.54 -12.90 4.01
CA PRO A 309 -6.16 -13.30 3.80
C PRO A 309 -5.29 -12.74 4.91
N VAL A 310 -4.40 -13.58 5.45
CA VAL A 310 -3.44 -13.22 6.51
C VAL A 310 -2.07 -13.75 6.13
N VAL A 311 -1.05 -12.92 6.22
CA VAL A 311 0.34 -13.38 6.08
C VAL A 311 1.02 -13.49 7.44
N ASP A 312 1.46 -14.70 7.79
CA ASP A 312 2.35 -14.96 8.91
C ASP A 312 3.80 -14.92 8.41
N ARG A 313 4.50 -13.85 8.75
CA ARG A 313 5.85 -13.58 8.25
C ARG A 313 6.90 -14.47 8.92
N THR A 314 6.71 -14.81 10.19
CA THR A 314 7.68 -15.59 10.98
C THR A 314 7.02 -16.76 11.69
N PRO A 315 6.47 -17.73 10.94
CA PRO A 315 5.77 -18.84 11.57
C PRO A 315 6.66 -19.62 12.53
N VAL A 316 6.11 -19.97 13.67
CA VAL A 316 6.78 -20.82 14.68
C VAL A 316 6.90 -22.25 14.10
N PRO A 317 8.06 -22.91 14.21
CA PRO A 317 9.23 -22.60 15.03
C PRO A 317 10.37 -21.83 14.32
N HIS A 318 10.17 -21.35 13.10
CA HIS A 318 11.26 -20.95 12.22
C HIS A 318 11.85 -19.56 12.53
N GLY A 319 11.06 -18.61 13.02
CA GLY A 319 11.56 -17.28 13.34
C GLY A 319 12.16 -16.53 12.14
N ARG A 320 12.97 -15.51 12.43
CA ARG A 320 13.62 -14.65 11.41
C ARG A 320 15.06 -15.13 11.16
N ASP A 321 15.25 -16.14 10.36
CA ASP A 321 16.57 -16.59 9.91
C ASP A 321 16.61 -16.72 8.37
N ASP A 322 17.78 -16.95 7.81
CA ASP A 322 17.98 -17.13 6.36
C ASP A 322 17.23 -18.34 5.77
N ASN A 323 16.66 -19.16 6.64
CA ASN A 323 15.86 -20.31 6.29
C ASN A 323 14.37 -20.13 6.59
N ALA A 324 13.99 -18.97 7.12
CA ALA A 324 12.59 -18.65 7.38
C ALA A 324 11.77 -18.67 6.08
N TRP A 325 10.49 -18.87 6.23
CA TRP A 325 9.49 -18.70 5.17
C TRP A 325 8.22 -18.13 5.78
N GLY A 326 7.45 -17.40 4.99
CA GLY A 326 6.11 -16.95 5.38
C GLY A 326 5.07 -18.02 5.06
N ILE A 327 3.91 -17.89 5.67
CA ILE A 327 2.70 -18.65 5.33
C ILE A 327 1.57 -17.66 5.04
N LEU A 328 0.93 -17.84 3.89
CA LEU A 328 -0.32 -17.15 3.56
C LEU A 328 -1.49 -18.03 3.94
N TYR A 329 -2.40 -17.51 4.73
CA TYR A 329 -3.65 -18.14 5.12
C TYR A 329 -4.83 -17.44 4.46
N LEU A 330 -5.91 -18.17 4.22
CA LEU A 330 -7.23 -17.63 3.92
C LEU A 330 -8.22 -18.17 4.95
N TYR A 331 -8.88 -17.27 5.66
CA TYR A 331 -9.96 -17.58 6.61
C TYR A 331 -11.31 -17.13 6.09
N ASP A 332 -12.38 -17.83 6.47
CA ASP A 332 -13.74 -17.37 6.24
C ASP A 332 -14.19 -16.36 7.32
N LEU A 333 -15.45 -15.90 7.22
CA LEU A 333 -16.01 -14.90 8.14
C LEU A 333 -15.99 -15.36 9.60
N ASP A 334 -16.12 -16.67 9.85
CA ASP A 334 -16.16 -17.26 11.19
C ASP A 334 -14.76 -17.66 11.69
N GLY A 335 -13.71 -17.32 10.94
CA GLY A 335 -12.33 -17.62 11.29
C GLY A 335 -11.89 -19.05 10.95
N LYS A 336 -12.70 -19.81 10.22
CA LYS A 336 -12.29 -21.17 9.80
C LYS A 336 -11.27 -21.05 8.66
N GLU A 337 -10.15 -21.76 8.81
CA GLU A 337 -9.14 -21.86 7.75
C GLU A 337 -9.74 -22.55 6.52
N ILE A 338 -9.66 -21.86 5.36
CA ILE A 338 -10.05 -22.39 4.06
C ILE A 338 -8.85 -23.10 3.44
N TRP A 339 -7.71 -22.43 3.44
CA TRP A 339 -6.43 -23.01 2.99
C TRP A 339 -5.24 -22.21 3.55
N GLN A 340 -4.06 -22.80 3.45
CA GLN A 340 -2.77 -22.16 3.69
C GLN A 340 -1.79 -22.45 2.56
N ARG A 341 -0.87 -21.50 2.30
CA ARG A 341 0.22 -21.65 1.32
C ARG A 341 1.53 -21.22 1.93
N GLN A 342 2.42 -22.19 2.10
CA GLN A 342 3.77 -21.93 2.57
C GLN A 342 4.58 -21.31 1.44
N GLN A 343 5.28 -20.21 1.76
CA GLN A 343 6.26 -19.61 0.86
C GLN A 343 7.50 -20.49 0.77
N ASP A 344 8.29 -20.29 -0.27
CA ASP A 344 9.55 -21.01 -0.40
C ASP A 344 10.52 -20.64 0.72
N LYS A 345 11.39 -21.59 1.07
CA LYS A 345 12.43 -21.40 2.07
C LYS A 345 13.32 -20.22 1.73
N GLY A 346 13.55 -19.34 2.68
CA GLY A 346 14.30 -18.10 2.52
C GLY A 346 13.48 -16.94 1.94
N ALA A 347 12.23 -17.16 1.53
CA ALA A 347 11.31 -16.10 1.12
C ALA A 347 10.25 -15.87 2.19
N TRP A 348 10.11 -14.66 2.65
CA TRP A 348 9.06 -14.28 3.59
C TRP A 348 8.38 -13.00 3.14
N ALA A 349 7.08 -13.11 2.87
CA ALA A 349 6.27 -11.99 2.47
C ALA A 349 6.14 -10.98 3.62
N ILE A 350 6.15 -9.70 3.28
CA ILE A 350 5.90 -8.64 4.26
C ILE A 350 4.45 -8.20 4.21
N ALA A 351 3.87 -8.15 3.02
CA ALA A 351 2.55 -7.59 2.80
C ALA A 351 1.81 -8.31 1.68
N ILE A 352 0.50 -8.15 1.73
CA ILE A 352 -0.46 -8.60 0.73
C ILE A 352 -1.34 -7.44 0.31
N VAL A 353 -1.81 -7.45 -0.93
CA VAL A 353 -2.74 -6.44 -1.47
C VAL A 353 -3.85 -7.16 -2.23
N PRO A 354 -5.14 -6.78 -2.05
CA PRO A 354 -6.20 -7.29 -2.89
C PRO A 354 -6.05 -6.70 -4.30
N VAL A 355 -6.25 -7.52 -5.32
CA VAL A 355 -6.10 -7.09 -6.71
C VAL A 355 -7.28 -7.55 -7.54
N ASN A 356 -7.95 -6.61 -8.21
CA ASN A 356 -8.99 -6.89 -9.20
C ASN A 356 -8.34 -7.32 -10.53
N TRP A 357 -7.62 -8.45 -10.50
CA TRP A 357 -6.80 -8.91 -11.61
C TRP A 357 -7.61 -9.35 -12.84
N THR A 358 -8.76 -9.95 -12.60
CA THR A 358 -9.57 -10.55 -13.66
C THR A 358 -10.63 -9.60 -14.22
N GLY A 359 -11.14 -8.66 -13.41
CA GLY A 359 -12.23 -7.75 -13.79
C GLY A 359 -13.60 -8.43 -13.82
N GLY A 360 -14.59 -7.73 -14.37
CA GLY A 360 -15.92 -8.30 -14.61
C GLY A 360 -16.69 -8.79 -13.39
N GLY A 361 -16.37 -8.28 -12.18
CA GLY A 361 -16.98 -8.73 -10.93
C GLY A 361 -16.51 -10.11 -10.44
N ALA A 362 -15.41 -10.64 -10.99
CA ALA A 362 -14.76 -11.84 -10.50
C ALA A 362 -14.24 -11.62 -9.05
N PRO A 363 -13.98 -12.70 -8.29
CA PRO A 363 -13.29 -12.59 -7.02
C PRO A 363 -11.91 -11.93 -7.18
N MET A 364 -11.49 -11.18 -6.16
CA MET A 364 -10.15 -10.57 -6.12
C MET A 364 -9.06 -11.63 -6.03
N GLY A 365 -7.89 -11.32 -6.58
CA GLY A 365 -6.65 -12.02 -6.30
C GLY A 365 -5.97 -11.47 -5.04
N ILE A 366 -4.96 -12.18 -4.56
CA ILE A 366 -4.11 -11.80 -3.43
C ILE A 366 -2.69 -11.63 -3.95
N LEU A 367 -2.25 -10.39 -4.13
CA LEU A 367 -0.85 -10.10 -4.46
C LEU A 367 0.02 -10.29 -3.23
N VAL A 368 1.10 -11.06 -3.35
CA VAL A 368 2.09 -11.30 -2.30
C VAL A 368 3.43 -10.73 -2.74
N TYR A 369 4.01 -9.87 -1.92
CA TYR A 369 5.29 -9.22 -2.19
C TYR A 369 6.11 -8.94 -0.92
N GLY A 370 7.34 -8.49 -1.09
CA GLY A 370 8.22 -8.08 0.00
C GLY A 370 9.63 -8.67 -0.09
N HIS A 371 10.11 -9.23 1.02
CA HIS A 371 11.43 -9.88 1.09
C HIS A 371 11.42 -11.25 0.42
N LEU A 372 11.35 -11.28 -0.89
CA LEU A 372 11.23 -12.52 -1.65
C LEU A 372 12.57 -13.04 -2.18
N GLN A 373 13.69 -12.47 -1.75
CA GLN A 373 15.05 -12.88 -2.09
C GLN A 373 15.29 -13.09 -3.60
N GLY A 374 14.81 -12.11 -4.39
CA GLY A 374 14.95 -12.14 -5.85
C GLY A 374 13.96 -13.06 -6.55
N ARG A 375 12.95 -13.58 -5.85
CA ARG A 375 11.82 -14.29 -6.45
C ARG A 375 10.77 -13.32 -6.94
N PRO A 376 10.00 -13.70 -7.96
CA PRO A 376 8.91 -12.86 -8.44
C PRO A 376 7.81 -12.74 -7.38
N ALA A 377 7.12 -11.60 -7.36
CA ALA A 377 5.83 -11.48 -6.72
C ALA A 377 4.82 -12.38 -7.43
N VAL A 378 3.79 -12.82 -6.71
CA VAL A 378 2.76 -13.70 -7.25
C VAL A 378 1.38 -13.19 -6.84
N ILE A 379 0.40 -13.48 -7.69
CA ILE A 379 -1.01 -13.30 -7.38
C ILE A 379 -1.60 -14.70 -7.16
N TYR A 380 -2.17 -14.92 -5.98
CA TYR A 380 -2.96 -16.12 -5.70
C TYR A 380 -4.44 -15.86 -5.99
N ASP A 381 -5.11 -16.87 -6.50
CA ASP A 381 -6.58 -16.87 -6.57
C ASP A 381 -7.22 -17.28 -5.23
N GLY A 382 -8.54 -17.26 -5.16
CA GLY A 382 -9.28 -17.64 -3.96
C GLY A 382 -9.21 -19.12 -3.58
N ASN A 383 -8.61 -19.96 -4.41
CA ASN A 383 -8.32 -21.38 -4.12
C ASN A 383 -6.87 -21.59 -3.66
N GLY A 384 -6.09 -20.50 -3.64
CA GLY A 384 -4.67 -20.53 -3.29
C GLY A 384 -3.77 -21.07 -4.40
N GLU A 385 -4.24 -21.03 -5.65
CA GLU A 385 -3.44 -21.34 -6.82
C GLU A 385 -2.84 -20.06 -7.39
N ILE A 386 -1.66 -20.16 -8.02
CA ILE A 386 -0.98 -18.99 -8.61
C ILE A 386 -1.72 -18.60 -9.90
N ALA A 387 -2.39 -17.46 -9.85
CA ALA A 387 -3.09 -16.87 -11.00
C ALA A 387 -2.13 -16.10 -11.92
N ALA A 388 -1.09 -15.49 -11.37
CA ALA A 388 -0.07 -14.80 -12.14
C ALA A 388 1.27 -14.76 -11.39
N THR A 389 2.35 -14.73 -12.17
CA THR A 389 3.71 -14.49 -11.71
C THR A 389 4.22 -13.19 -12.32
N LEU A 390 4.82 -12.32 -11.50
CA LEU A 390 5.30 -11.00 -11.89
C LEU A 390 6.83 -10.97 -11.80
N PRO A 391 7.53 -11.35 -12.87
CA PRO A 391 8.99 -11.42 -12.86
C PRO A 391 9.58 -10.00 -12.81
N MET A 392 10.43 -9.73 -11.82
CA MET A 392 11.12 -8.44 -11.74
C MET A 392 12.07 -8.28 -12.93
N ALA A 393 11.92 -7.17 -13.65
CA ALA A 393 12.82 -6.80 -14.74
C ALA A 393 14.22 -6.39 -14.24
N TYR A 394 14.35 -6.11 -12.95
CA TYR A 394 15.62 -5.80 -12.30
C TYR A 394 16.13 -6.99 -11.53
N THR A 395 17.37 -7.37 -11.77
CA THR A 395 18.03 -8.36 -10.89
C THR A 395 18.34 -7.66 -9.57
N PRO A 396 17.73 -8.06 -8.46
CA PRO A 396 18.10 -7.53 -7.16
C PRO A 396 19.58 -7.80 -6.90
N SER A 397 20.29 -6.86 -6.28
CA SER A 397 21.66 -7.11 -5.82
C SER A 397 21.61 -8.20 -4.77
N ARG A 398 22.43 -9.23 -4.92
CA ARG A 398 22.59 -10.30 -3.93
C ARG A 398 23.60 -9.93 -2.83
N ASP A 399 24.08 -8.71 -2.81
CA ASP A 399 24.94 -8.25 -1.73
C ASP A 399 24.09 -8.19 -0.46
N GLU A 400 24.37 -9.05 0.53
CA GLU A 400 23.67 -9.13 1.81
C GLU A 400 23.67 -7.78 2.57
N LYS A 401 24.60 -6.89 2.25
CA LYS A 401 24.63 -5.52 2.76
C LYS A 401 23.72 -4.58 1.98
N ASP A 402 23.24 -4.99 0.83
CA ASP A 402 22.41 -4.21 -0.05
C ASP A 402 20.95 -4.69 0.03
N ARG A 403 20.21 -4.20 1.03
CA ARG A 403 18.74 -4.42 1.15
C ARG A 403 17.94 -3.78 0.00
N LYS A 404 18.62 -3.29 -1.02
CA LYS A 404 18.01 -2.77 -2.27
C LYS A 404 17.35 -3.84 -3.13
N ALA A 405 17.36 -5.09 -2.68
CA ALA A 405 16.67 -6.19 -3.34
C ALA A 405 15.17 -6.25 -3.03
N ASP A 406 14.75 -5.58 -1.97
CA ASP A 406 13.35 -5.55 -1.58
C ASP A 406 12.56 -4.64 -2.51
N TYR A 407 11.30 -4.99 -2.73
CA TYR A 407 10.37 -4.17 -3.48
C TYR A 407 8.99 -4.20 -2.83
N TYR A 408 8.22 -3.17 -3.14
CA TYR A 408 6.84 -2.98 -2.67
C TYR A 408 5.88 -3.03 -3.84
N GLY A 409 4.62 -3.27 -3.54
CA GLY A 409 3.56 -3.36 -4.53
C GLY A 409 2.43 -2.39 -4.25
N LEU A 410 1.93 -1.77 -5.31
CA LEU A 410 0.69 -1.03 -5.36
C LEU A 410 -0.19 -1.65 -6.44
N VAL A 411 -1.48 -1.44 -6.31
CA VAL A 411 -2.46 -1.86 -7.31
C VAL A 411 -3.41 -0.71 -7.62
N ALA A 412 -3.70 -0.53 -8.89
CA ALA A 412 -4.71 0.42 -9.36
C ALA A 412 -5.03 0.13 -10.82
N ASP A 413 -6.24 0.46 -11.26
CA ASP A 413 -6.59 0.55 -12.67
C ASP A 413 -5.91 1.78 -13.29
N VAL A 414 -4.67 1.60 -13.76
CA VAL A 414 -3.90 2.68 -14.41
C VAL A 414 -4.06 2.69 -15.93
N TRP A 415 -4.72 1.66 -16.47
CA TRP A 415 -4.97 1.51 -17.90
C TRP A 415 -6.39 1.93 -18.30
N GLY A 416 -7.31 1.99 -17.34
CA GLY A 416 -8.70 2.40 -17.56
C GLY A 416 -9.60 1.29 -18.12
N ASP A 417 -9.23 0.02 -17.90
CA ASP A 417 -10.02 -1.13 -18.36
C ASP A 417 -10.83 -1.80 -17.26
N SER A 418 -10.90 -1.19 -16.08
CA SER A 418 -11.55 -1.66 -14.85
C SER A 418 -10.88 -2.87 -14.16
N ARG A 419 -9.70 -3.29 -14.61
CA ARG A 419 -8.83 -4.24 -13.90
C ARG A 419 -7.69 -3.48 -13.26
N ASP A 420 -7.16 -4.04 -12.18
CA ASP A 420 -5.98 -3.45 -11.56
C ASP A 420 -4.72 -3.91 -12.29
N GLU A 421 -3.83 -2.96 -12.57
CA GLU A 421 -2.42 -3.22 -12.78
C GLU A 421 -1.70 -3.34 -11.46
N VAL A 422 -0.61 -4.11 -11.47
CA VAL A 422 0.30 -4.22 -10.35
C VAL A 422 1.55 -3.39 -10.62
N ILE A 423 1.84 -2.45 -9.75
CA ILE A 423 3.05 -1.63 -9.78
C ILE A 423 3.99 -2.16 -8.71
N LEU A 424 5.07 -2.84 -9.13
CA LEU A 424 6.16 -3.25 -8.24
C LEU A 424 7.27 -2.22 -8.32
N PHE A 425 7.68 -1.66 -7.20
CA PHE A 425 8.69 -0.61 -7.16
C PHE A 425 9.73 -0.84 -6.07
N GLY A 426 10.91 -0.32 -6.28
CA GLY A 426 12.03 -0.35 -5.36
C GLY A 426 13.14 0.59 -5.81
N SER A 427 14.27 0.58 -5.13
CA SER A 427 15.37 1.52 -5.35
C SER A 427 15.96 1.54 -6.76
N ARG A 428 15.68 0.54 -7.59
CA ARG A 428 16.25 0.42 -8.93
C ARG A 428 15.27 0.67 -10.04
N GLY A 429 13.98 0.60 -9.77
CA GLY A 429 12.98 0.81 -10.77
C GLY A 429 11.57 0.50 -10.31
N ALA A 430 10.62 0.83 -11.17
CA ALA A 430 9.24 0.42 -11.07
C ALA A 430 8.83 -0.36 -12.32
N CYS A 431 8.04 -1.41 -12.13
CA CYS A 431 7.50 -2.24 -13.19
C CYS A 431 5.98 -2.28 -13.06
N ILE A 432 5.27 -2.01 -14.15
CA ILE A 432 3.80 -2.06 -14.21
C ILE A 432 3.40 -3.30 -14.99
N TYR A 433 2.59 -4.15 -14.38
CA TYR A 433 2.12 -5.40 -14.94
C TYR A 433 0.60 -5.42 -15.10
N ALA A 434 0.13 -5.82 -16.27
CA ALA A 434 -1.27 -6.02 -16.58
C ALA A 434 -1.61 -7.50 -16.79
N ASN A 435 -2.89 -7.83 -16.66
CA ASN A 435 -3.40 -9.14 -17.01
C ASN A 435 -3.39 -9.31 -18.53
N PRO A 436 -2.71 -10.31 -19.10
CA PRO A 436 -2.61 -10.50 -20.55
C PRO A 436 -3.88 -11.04 -21.20
N ARG A 437 -4.84 -11.52 -20.39
CA ARG A 437 -6.10 -12.04 -20.93
C ARG A 437 -6.97 -10.90 -21.44
N LEU A 438 -7.61 -11.12 -22.58
CA LEU A 438 -8.61 -10.17 -23.07
C LEU A 438 -9.77 -10.10 -22.08
N LEU A 439 -10.26 -8.88 -21.85
CA LEU A 439 -11.49 -8.69 -21.10
C LEU A 439 -12.65 -9.17 -21.95
N GLU A 440 -13.46 -10.08 -21.41
CA GLU A 440 -14.71 -10.47 -22.07
C GLU A 440 -15.71 -9.32 -21.90
N THR A 441 -15.91 -8.56 -22.95
CA THR A 441 -16.90 -7.49 -23.00
C THR A 441 -18.10 -7.95 -23.83
N GLU A 442 -19.29 -7.60 -23.35
CA GLU A 442 -20.51 -7.83 -24.12
C GLU A 442 -20.46 -7.07 -25.46
N THR A 443 -20.74 -7.75 -26.54
CA THR A 443 -20.79 -7.11 -27.84
C THR A 443 -22.15 -6.41 -28.00
N HIS A 444 -22.11 -5.10 -28.12
CA HIS A 444 -23.30 -4.30 -28.41
C HIS A 444 -23.42 -4.12 -29.92
N TYR A 445 -24.46 -4.72 -30.48
CA TYR A 445 -24.81 -4.50 -31.91
C TYR A 445 -25.63 -3.22 -32.05
N ASN A 446 -25.15 -2.32 -32.89
CA ASN A 446 -25.91 -1.12 -33.25
C ASN A 446 -26.68 -1.37 -34.58
N GLU A 447 -27.99 -1.50 -34.50
CA GLU A 447 -28.86 -1.66 -35.67
C GLU A 447 -28.94 -0.42 -36.55
N THR A 448 -28.54 0.74 -36.01
CA THR A 448 -28.57 2.03 -36.71
C THR A 448 -27.18 2.36 -37.24
N LEU A 449 -26.89 2.04 -38.49
CA LEU A 449 -25.60 2.32 -39.12
C LEU A 449 -25.31 3.83 -39.25
N TYR A 450 -26.37 4.65 -39.33
CA TYR A 450 -26.27 6.10 -39.46
C TYR A 450 -27.18 6.81 -38.46
N PRO A 451 -26.86 6.82 -37.18
CA PRO A 451 -27.66 7.52 -36.21
C PRO A 451 -27.58 9.02 -36.47
N GLY A 452 -28.65 9.64 -36.88
CA GLY A 452 -28.71 11.10 -37.07
C GLY A 452 -28.76 11.58 -38.51
N MET A 453 -29.04 10.70 -39.49
CA MET A 453 -29.48 11.13 -40.80
C MET A 453 -31.01 11.22 -40.90
#